data_213d6961090f8e79a60b872ada2d57a4
#
_entry.id   213d6961090f8e79a60b872ada2d57a4
#
_cell.length_a   1.000
_cell.length_b   1.000
_cell.length_c   1.000
_cell.angle_alpha   90.00
_cell.angle_beta   90.00
_cell.angle_gamma   90.00
#
_symmetry.space_group_name_H-M   'P 1'
#
loop_
_entity.id
_entity.type
_entity.pdbx_description
1 polymer ?
#
loop_
_entity_poly.entity_id
_entity_poly.type
_entity_poly.pdbx_seq_one_letter_code
_entity_poly.pdbx_strand_id
1 'polypeptide(L)'
;MVAKLMFVFAVCACPALMEGSRILISSPYGTKSYHNMYVPLVTELSRRGHHITVITNYKSSELENTENVRQIVMDKLVVDMSPYPNPFDALLSPTLMLKSMSIGTAIIYNLPRIITETIYDDERIKQLLAEDHFDLVMISITFNAGSYXXXXXXXXXXXXXXXXXXXXXXXXQLLAEDHFDLVMISITFNAGSYPLAWHFKAPIIMLTPNAIFPGVIESLGGEEEPSHIPFFLSRFTNKMNLLQRTTNTLATKLFSYFIHQFHHSTIHSIVKERAMPNIPPIEELEKNISLVFTNTHPVVNYARTTPPQIVEVGGIHCRPAQPLSQDLEEFVSNPFGFVLFAVGSMLPMEIMPEHLIQSFIHAFSRLPQRVIWQWKGKIRTDLPANVLAIPWLPQQDLLGHENCRLFITHGGLNSLQEAIYHEVPVLGLPFGTDQKLNVNRAVSDGYALQLSWTEINEETLTSAIMDLLYNKNYSETMRRQHELFHDQVQTPVERAVYWTEFVMRYNGTEHLQLASRNLAPYQRALIDVYLVLILAATFPLVLTFFCLRRCFRRKPSXXXXXXXXXXXXXXXXXSDLGSHFPTSLDIFLPQEMFST
;
A
#
# COMPACT_ATOMS: atom_id res chain seq x y z
N MET A 1 -28.57 48.17 -17.88
CA MET A 1 -27.15 47.84 -17.86
C MET A 1 -26.78 46.95 -16.64
N VAL A 2 -27.20 47.32 -15.43
CA VAL A 2 -26.94 46.57 -14.19
C VAL A 2 -27.52 45.14 -14.25
N ALA A 3 -28.74 44.93 -14.74
CA ALA A 3 -29.37 43.62 -14.85
C ALA A 3 -28.65 42.67 -15.83
N LYS A 4 -28.06 43.24 -16.92
CA LYS A 4 -27.25 42.45 -17.85
C LYS A 4 -25.88 42.08 -17.24
N LEU A 5 -25.31 42.94 -16.38
CA LEU A 5 -24.08 42.68 -15.67
C LEU A 5 -24.28 41.57 -14.61
N MET A 6 -25.41 41.62 -13.89
CA MET A 6 -25.74 40.58 -12.91
C MET A 6 -25.98 39.20 -13.58
N PHE A 7 -26.55 39.19 -14.80
CA PHE A 7 -26.75 37.93 -15.54
C PHE A 7 -25.42 37.36 -16.01
N VAL A 8 -24.48 38.20 -16.45
CA VAL A 8 -23.14 37.77 -16.85
C VAL A 8 -22.35 37.24 -15.63
N PHE A 9 -22.47 37.90 -14.46
CA PHE A 9 -21.84 37.41 -13.23
C PHE A 9 -22.46 36.10 -12.72
N ALA A 10 -23.78 35.94 -12.88
CA ALA A 10 -24.44 34.68 -12.48
C ALA A 10 -24.04 33.50 -13.38
N VAL A 11 -23.80 33.77 -14.68
CA VAL A 11 -23.33 32.72 -15.61
C VAL A 11 -21.86 32.41 -15.39
N CYS A 12 -21.04 33.39 -14.97
CA CYS A 12 -19.62 33.15 -14.67
C CYS A 12 -19.38 32.53 -13.28
N ALA A 13 -20.38 32.57 -12.38
CA ALA A 13 -20.29 32.01 -11.04
C ALA A 13 -20.90 30.61 -10.94
N CYS A 14 -21.46 30.07 -12.03
CA CYS A 14 -21.87 28.69 -12.07
C CYS A 14 -20.60 27.84 -12.29
N PRO A 15 -20.17 26.99 -11.34
CA PRO A 15 -19.21 25.97 -11.72
C PRO A 15 -19.85 25.21 -12.88
N ALA A 16 -19.15 25.13 -14.00
CA ALA A 16 -19.62 24.31 -15.12
C ALA A 16 -20.03 22.98 -14.51
N LEU A 17 -21.33 22.69 -14.53
CA LEU A 17 -21.83 21.38 -14.20
C LEU A 17 -21.11 20.46 -15.18
N MET A 18 -20.11 19.73 -14.71
CA MET A 18 -19.48 18.69 -15.52
C MET A 18 -20.62 17.74 -15.89
N GLU A 19 -20.92 17.66 -17.17
CA GLU A 19 -21.77 16.56 -17.65
C GLU A 19 -21.20 15.27 -17.05
N GLY A 20 -22.07 14.42 -16.52
CA GLY A 20 -21.62 13.23 -15.81
C GLY A 20 -20.67 12.37 -16.65
N SER A 21 -19.44 12.25 -16.21
CA SER A 21 -18.41 11.45 -16.89
C SER A 21 -18.71 9.95 -16.75
N ARG A 22 -18.28 9.16 -17.72
CA ARG A 22 -18.41 7.70 -17.69
C ARG A 22 -17.12 7.09 -17.19
N ILE A 23 -17.20 6.37 -16.06
CA ILE A 23 -16.05 5.83 -15.34
C ILE A 23 -16.08 4.30 -15.36
N LEU A 24 -15.03 3.67 -15.83
CA LEU A 24 -14.85 2.23 -15.72
C LEU A 24 -13.86 1.88 -14.61
N ILE A 25 -14.34 1.10 -13.63
CA ILE A 25 -13.51 0.55 -12.55
C ILE A 25 -13.31 -0.93 -12.81
N SER A 26 -12.08 -1.36 -13.01
CA SER A 26 -11.78 -2.77 -13.22
C SER A 26 -11.06 -3.34 -11.99
N SER A 27 -11.77 -4.21 -11.26
CA SER A 27 -11.27 -4.95 -10.10
C SER A 27 -11.68 -6.42 -10.23
N PRO A 28 -11.29 -7.09 -11.31
CA PRO A 28 -11.78 -8.44 -11.61
C PRO A 28 -11.29 -9.50 -10.64
N TYR A 29 -10.25 -9.19 -9.86
CA TYR A 29 -9.70 -10.10 -8.86
C TYR A 29 -9.31 -9.30 -7.60
N GLY A 30 -9.80 -9.76 -6.45
CA GLY A 30 -9.49 -9.12 -5.17
C GLY A 30 -10.30 -9.71 -4.02
N THR A 31 -9.96 -9.33 -2.81
CA THR A 31 -10.75 -9.68 -1.62
C THR A 31 -11.85 -8.64 -1.39
N LYS A 32 -12.80 -8.97 -0.54
CA LYS A 32 -13.84 -8.04 -0.14
C LYS A 32 -13.26 -6.76 0.49
N SER A 33 -12.15 -6.86 1.20
CA SER A 33 -11.51 -5.69 1.80
C SER A 33 -11.01 -4.67 0.75
N TYR A 34 -10.57 -5.15 -0.42
CA TYR A 34 -10.20 -4.27 -1.53
C TYR A 34 -11.42 -3.61 -2.15
N HIS A 35 -12.46 -4.39 -2.32
CA HIS A 35 -13.74 -3.90 -2.82
C HIS A 35 -14.28 -2.78 -1.92
N ASN A 36 -14.24 -2.98 -0.61
CA ASN A 36 -14.69 -1.98 0.37
C ASN A 36 -13.92 -0.66 0.27
N MET A 37 -12.69 -0.66 -0.21
CA MET A 37 -11.90 0.57 -0.34
C MET A 37 -12.46 1.53 -1.39
N TYR A 38 -12.91 1.03 -2.55
CA TYR A 38 -13.38 1.93 -3.61
C TYR A 38 -14.91 2.18 -3.57
N VAL A 39 -15.67 1.39 -2.82
CA VAL A 39 -17.13 1.57 -2.73
C VAL A 39 -17.52 3.00 -2.30
N PRO A 40 -16.92 3.60 -1.25
CA PRO A 40 -17.28 4.96 -0.88
C PRO A 40 -16.95 5.99 -1.97
N LEU A 41 -15.84 5.81 -2.67
CA LEU A 41 -15.47 6.68 -3.80
C LEU A 41 -16.48 6.55 -4.94
N VAL A 42 -16.86 5.31 -5.31
CA VAL A 42 -17.85 5.03 -6.35
C VAL A 42 -19.20 5.68 -6.00
N THR A 43 -19.64 5.49 -4.76
CA THR A 43 -20.93 6.02 -4.29
C THR A 43 -20.94 7.55 -4.37
N GLU A 44 -19.88 8.21 -3.93
CA GLU A 44 -19.81 9.68 -3.94
C GLU A 44 -19.67 10.23 -5.37
N LEU A 45 -18.90 9.60 -6.24
CA LEU A 45 -18.78 9.98 -7.66
C LEU A 45 -20.13 9.81 -8.38
N SER A 46 -20.85 8.72 -8.11
CA SER A 46 -22.19 8.51 -8.65
C SER A 46 -23.16 9.60 -8.18
N ARG A 47 -23.13 9.94 -6.88
CA ARG A 47 -23.96 11.02 -6.30
C ARG A 47 -23.68 12.37 -6.96
N ARG A 48 -22.47 12.56 -7.50
CA ARG A 48 -22.09 13.77 -8.26
C ARG A 48 -22.50 13.73 -9.74
N GLY A 49 -23.17 12.64 -10.15
CA GLY A 49 -23.73 12.50 -11.49
C GLY A 49 -22.88 11.69 -12.47
N HIS A 50 -21.76 11.14 -12.04
CA HIS A 50 -20.94 10.27 -12.91
C HIS A 50 -21.58 8.90 -13.09
N HIS A 51 -21.41 8.30 -14.27
CA HIS A 51 -21.91 6.97 -14.61
C HIS A 51 -20.76 5.95 -14.46
N ILE A 52 -20.94 4.94 -13.60
CA ILE A 52 -19.82 4.07 -13.22
C ILE A 52 -20.13 2.61 -13.55
N THR A 53 -19.25 1.95 -14.28
CA THR A 53 -19.28 0.50 -14.49
C THR A 53 -18.15 -0.13 -13.69
N VAL A 54 -18.48 -1.14 -12.87
CA VAL A 54 -17.51 -1.84 -12.01
C VAL A 54 -17.39 -3.29 -12.46
N ILE A 55 -16.23 -3.68 -12.96
CA ILE A 55 -15.89 -5.09 -13.23
C ILE A 55 -15.27 -5.66 -11.94
N THR A 56 -15.87 -6.71 -11.38
CA THR A 56 -15.48 -7.22 -10.06
C THR A 56 -15.72 -8.73 -9.96
N ASN A 57 -15.01 -9.38 -9.04
CA ASN A 57 -15.32 -10.77 -8.65
C ASN A 57 -16.26 -10.84 -7.44
N TYR A 58 -16.66 -9.68 -6.91
CA TYR A 58 -17.56 -9.59 -5.75
C TYR A 58 -18.76 -8.73 -6.07
N LYS A 59 -19.94 -9.27 -5.92
CA LYS A 59 -21.19 -8.50 -6.05
C LYS A 59 -21.40 -7.69 -4.76
N SER A 60 -21.45 -6.37 -4.88
CA SER A 60 -21.73 -5.47 -3.76
C SER A 60 -23.22 -5.13 -3.71
N SER A 61 -23.88 -5.47 -2.61
CA SER A 61 -25.25 -5.04 -2.37
C SER A 61 -25.40 -3.53 -2.21
N GLU A 62 -24.35 -2.87 -1.72
CA GLU A 62 -24.31 -1.40 -1.59
C GLU A 62 -24.38 -0.75 -2.97
N LEU A 63 -23.58 -1.24 -3.91
CA LEU A 63 -23.52 -0.69 -5.27
C LEU A 63 -24.72 -1.12 -6.15
N GLU A 64 -25.44 -2.17 -5.80
CA GLU A 64 -26.66 -2.59 -6.53
C GLU A 64 -27.76 -1.53 -6.51
N ASN A 65 -27.82 -0.80 -5.40
CA ASN A 65 -28.86 0.20 -5.17
C ASN A 65 -28.37 1.64 -5.43
N THR A 66 -27.14 1.79 -5.91
CA THR A 66 -26.57 3.10 -6.21
C THR A 66 -26.92 3.49 -7.65
N GLU A 67 -27.54 4.66 -7.82
CA GLU A 67 -27.90 5.18 -9.15
C GLU A 67 -26.66 5.30 -10.04
N ASN A 68 -26.82 5.13 -11.32
CA ASN A 68 -25.75 5.29 -12.31
C ASN A 68 -24.56 4.33 -12.12
N VAL A 69 -24.72 3.24 -11.34
CA VAL A 69 -23.67 2.24 -11.15
C VAL A 69 -24.11 0.89 -11.71
N ARG A 70 -23.29 0.31 -12.58
CA ARG A 70 -23.48 -1.02 -13.16
C ARG A 70 -22.37 -1.95 -12.70
N GLN A 71 -22.71 -3.12 -12.18
CA GLN A 71 -21.73 -4.14 -11.77
C GLN A 71 -21.69 -5.29 -12.79
N ILE A 72 -20.49 -5.66 -13.20
CA ILE A 72 -20.21 -6.88 -14.00
C ILE A 72 -19.42 -7.83 -13.12
N VAL A 73 -20.11 -8.88 -12.65
CA VAL A 73 -19.50 -9.84 -11.71
C VAL A 73 -18.88 -11.00 -12.49
N MET A 74 -17.60 -11.27 -12.26
CA MET A 74 -16.82 -12.30 -12.94
C MET A 74 -16.72 -13.56 -12.06
N ASP A 75 -17.76 -14.37 -12.08
CA ASP A 75 -17.92 -15.55 -11.23
C ASP A 75 -16.84 -16.63 -11.45
N LYS A 76 -16.20 -16.64 -12.62
CA LYS A 76 -15.20 -17.65 -12.98
C LYS A 76 -13.80 -17.36 -12.42
N LEU A 77 -13.58 -16.17 -11.86
CA LEU A 77 -12.28 -15.80 -11.30
C LEU A 77 -12.15 -16.17 -9.81
N VAL A 78 -12.57 -17.38 -9.47
CA VAL A 78 -12.38 -17.94 -8.13
C VAL A 78 -11.22 -18.94 -8.21
N VAL A 79 -10.13 -18.63 -7.53
CA VAL A 79 -8.98 -19.53 -7.49
C VAL A 79 -9.26 -20.63 -6.46
N ASP A 80 -9.31 -21.86 -6.94
CA ASP A 80 -9.46 -23.03 -6.06
C ASP A 80 -8.15 -23.26 -5.29
N MET A 81 -8.20 -23.08 -4.00
CA MET A 81 -7.07 -23.27 -3.11
C MET A 81 -6.98 -24.69 -2.51
N SER A 82 -7.97 -25.54 -2.82
CA SER A 82 -8.02 -26.91 -2.26
C SER A 82 -6.80 -27.81 -2.57
N PRO A 83 -6.10 -27.63 -3.71
CA PRO A 83 -4.90 -28.43 -3.97
C PRO A 83 -3.67 -28.06 -3.12
N TYR A 84 -3.76 -26.99 -2.32
CA TYR A 84 -2.60 -26.45 -1.62
C TYR A 84 -2.55 -26.89 -0.16
N PRO A 85 -1.33 -26.97 0.43
CA PRO A 85 -1.21 -27.37 1.84
C PRO A 85 -1.99 -26.41 2.75
N ASN A 86 -2.50 -26.96 3.84
CA ASN A 86 -3.15 -26.17 4.86
C ASN A 86 -2.21 -25.03 5.31
N PRO A 87 -2.62 -23.75 5.19
CA PRO A 87 -1.76 -22.64 5.55
C PRO A 87 -1.34 -22.61 7.02
N PHE A 88 -2.13 -23.16 7.93
CA PHE A 88 -1.74 -23.29 9.33
C PHE A 88 -0.58 -24.28 9.49
N ASP A 89 -0.58 -25.41 8.77
CA ASP A 89 0.52 -26.37 8.81
C ASP A 89 1.81 -25.74 8.28
N ALA A 90 1.72 -24.94 7.21
CA ALA A 90 2.87 -24.23 6.67
C ALA A 90 3.42 -23.20 7.67
N LEU A 91 2.54 -22.53 8.42
CA LEU A 91 2.92 -21.53 9.42
C LEU A 91 3.61 -22.19 10.62
N LEU A 92 3.15 -23.40 11.01
CA LEU A 92 3.64 -24.12 12.18
C LEU A 92 4.89 -24.97 11.91
N SER A 93 5.27 -25.14 10.63
CA SER A 93 6.41 -26.00 10.25
C SER A 93 7.31 -25.32 9.22
N PRO A 94 8.61 -25.07 9.54
CA PRO A 94 9.55 -24.49 8.59
C PRO A 94 9.72 -25.28 7.29
N THR A 95 9.66 -26.62 7.37
CA THR A 95 9.81 -27.50 6.20
C THR A 95 8.61 -27.38 5.27
N LEU A 96 7.39 -27.33 5.83
CA LEU A 96 6.17 -27.15 5.05
C LEU A 96 6.07 -25.72 4.51
N MET A 97 6.60 -24.74 5.23
CA MET A 97 6.72 -23.37 4.77
C MET A 97 7.56 -23.28 3.48
N LEU A 98 8.71 -23.96 3.43
CA LEU A 98 9.55 -24.00 2.22
C LEU A 98 8.84 -24.70 1.06
N LYS A 99 8.12 -25.79 1.32
CA LYS A 99 7.31 -26.47 0.29
C LYS A 99 6.18 -25.57 -0.22
N SER A 100 5.48 -24.87 0.67
CA SER A 100 4.40 -23.98 0.26
C SER A 100 4.93 -22.77 -0.55
N MET A 101 6.17 -22.32 -0.28
CA MET A 101 6.82 -21.29 -1.08
C MET A 101 7.07 -21.75 -2.53
N SER A 102 7.52 -23.00 -2.73
CA SER A 102 7.75 -23.53 -4.08
C SER A 102 6.43 -23.73 -4.86
N ILE A 103 5.39 -24.19 -4.18
CA ILE A 103 4.04 -24.33 -4.76
C ILE A 103 3.47 -22.94 -5.06
N GLY A 104 3.62 -21.99 -4.14
CA GLY A 104 3.21 -20.61 -4.33
C GLY A 104 3.85 -19.98 -5.57
N THR A 105 5.12 -20.27 -5.82
CA THR A 105 5.82 -19.80 -7.03
C THR A 105 5.17 -20.36 -8.30
N ALA A 106 4.79 -21.65 -8.30
CA ALA A 106 4.13 -22.28 -9.44
C ALA A 106 2.73 -21.70 -9.70
N ILE A 107 1.96 -21.42 -8.65
CA ILE A 107 0.64 -20.76 -8.76
C ILE A 107 0.82 -19.39 -9.41
N ILE A 108 1.76 -18.63 -8.91
CA ILE A 108 2.00 -17.25 -9.32
C ILE A 108 2.43 -17.16 -10.79
N TYR A 109 3.13 -18.19 -11.28
CA TYR A 109 3.48 -18.28 -12.70
C TYR A 109 2.25 -18.55 -13.59
N ASN A 110 1.30 -19.35 -13.11
CA ASN A 110 0.15 -19.78 -13.91
C ASN A 110 -1.10 -18.93 -13.72
N LEU A 111 -1.30 -18.37 -12.53
CA LEU A 111 -2.48 -17.55 -12.20
C LEU A 111 -2.68 -16.37 -13.16
N PRO A 112 -1.65 -15.65 -13.58
CA PRO A 112 -1.81 -14.56 -14.54
C PRO A 112 -2.43 -15.01 -15.86
N ARG A 113 -1.98 -16.16 -16.36
CA ARG A 113 -2.48 -16.74 -17.62
C ARG A 113 -3.96 -17.13 -17.48
N ILE A 114 -4.31 -17.81 -16.38
CA ILE A 114 -5.68 -18.26 -16.11
C ILE A 114 -6.63 -17.07 -16.00
N ILE A 115 -6.24 -16.04 -15.23
CA ILE A 115 -7.03 -14.81 -15.07
C ILE A 115 -7.22 -14.13 -16.43
N THR A 116 -6.14 -14.01 -17.19
CA THR A 116 -6.14 -13.39 -18.51
C THR A 116 -7.10 -14.10 -19.46
N GLU A 117 -6.93 -15.40 -19.60
CA GLU A 117 -7.78 -16.20 -20.50
C GLU A 117 -9.26 -16.12 -20.09
N THR A 118 -9.55 -16.17 -18.77
CA THR A 118 -10.93 -16.11 -18.27
C THR A 118 -11.59 -14.74 -18.55
N ILE A 119 -10.85 -13.65 -18.37
CA ILE A 119 -11.39 -12.30 -18.62
C ILE A 119 -11.72 -12.11 -20.11
N TYR A 120 -10.83 -12.52 -21.01
CA TYR A 120 -11.04 -12.27 -22.43
C TYR A 120 -11.97 -13.23 -23.13
N ASP A 121 -12.19 -14.42 -22.55
CA ASP A 121 -13.17 -15.35 -23.07
C ASP A 121 -14.60 -15.02 -22.62
N ASP A 122 -14.77 -14.08 -21.68
CA ASP A 122 -16.10 -13.69 -21.21
C ASP A 122 -16.79 -12.75 -22.22
N GLU A 123 -17.85 -13.24 -22.83
CA GLU A 123 -18.61 -12.52 -23.88
C GLU A 123 -19.25 -11.22 -23.37
N ARG A 124 -19.56 -11.13 -22.07
CA ARG A 124 -20.11 -9.91 -21.48
C ARG A 124 -19.07 -8.78 -21.44
N ILE A 125 -17.80 -9.14 -21.23
CA ILE A 125 -16.70 -8.18 -21.27
C ILE A 125 -16.47 -7.73 -22.72
N LYS A 126 -16.48 -8.66 -23.66
CA LYS A 126 -16.35 -8.34 -25.10
C LYS A 126 -17.48 -7.40 -25.54
N GLN A 127 -18.70 -7.69 -25.15
CA GLN A 127 -19.86 -6.87 -25.51
C GLN A 127 -19.81 -5.49 -24.84
N LEU A 128 -19.49 -5.42 -23.55
CA LEU A 128 -19.32 -4.17 -22.82
C LEU A 128 -18.35 -3.22 -23.55
N LEU A 129 -17.22 -3.78 -23.94
CA LEU A 129 -16.18 -3.00 -24.59
C LEU A 129 -16.57 -2.56 -26.01
N ALA A 130 -17.47 -3.27 -26.67
CA ALA A 130 -17.94 -2.92 -28.01
C ALA A 130 -19.08 -1.88 -28.02
N GLU A 131 -19.83 -1.75 -26.94
CA GLU A 131 -21.08 -0.98 -26.92
C GLU A 131 -21.01 0.30 -26.07
N ASP A 132 -20.09 0.39 -25.12
CA ASP A 132 -20.05 1.48 -24.13
C ASP A 132 -18.86 2.43 -24.34
N HIS A 133 -19.11 3.70 -24.05
CA HIS A 133 -18.09 4.76 -24.03
C HIS A 133 -17.77 5.13 -22.58
N PHE A 134 -16.51 5.29 -22.24
CA PHE A 134 -16.08 5.61 -20.87
C PHE A 134 -15.16 6.82 -20.85
N ASP A 135 -15.46 7.79 -20.01
CA ASP A 135 -14.60 8.95 -19.74
C ASP A 135 -13.49 8.62 -18.74
N LEU A 136 -13.69 7.57 -17.97
CA LEU A 136 -12.73 7.14 -16.95
C LEU A 136 -12.74 5.61 -16.84
N VAL A 137 -11.58 5.01 -16.88
CA VAL A 137 -11.39 3.58 -16.59
C VAL A 137 -10.64 3.44 -15.27
N MET A 138 -11.30 2.84 -14.28
CA MET A 138 -10.67 2.55 -12.99
C MET A 138 -10.43 1.03 -12.89
N ILE A 139 -9.18 0.66 -12.76
CA ILE A 139 -8.80 -0.75 -12.72
C ILE A 139 -8.13 -1.05 -11.38
N SER A 140 -8.74 -1.96 -10.64
CA SER A 140 -8.17 -2.48 -9.40
C SER A 140 -7.92 -3.98 -9.58
N ILE A 141 -6.67 -4.37 -9.65
CA ILE A 141 -6.28 -5.77 -9.66
C ILE A 141 -5.45 -6.04 -8.41
N THR A 142 -5.97 -6.88 -7.56
CA THR A 142 -5.32 -7.21 -6.31
C THR A 142 -4.89 -8.66 -6.30
N PHE A 143 -3.66 -8.85 -5.94
CA PHE A 143 -3.13 -10.17 -5.67
C PHE A 143 -3.40 -10.54 -4.22
N ASN A 144 -4.12 -11.63 -4.05
CA ASN A 144 -4.44 -12.11 -2.71
C ASN A 144 -3.41 -13.16 -2.26
N ALA A 145 -2.24 -12.69 -1.88
CA ALA A 145 -1.13 -13.55 -1.43
C ALA A 145 -1.13 -13.75 0.10
N GLY A 146 -2.30 -13.74 0.70
CA GLY A 146 -2.43 -13.75 2.17
C GLY A 146 -1.81 -14.92 2.87
N SER A 147 -1.51 -16.00 2.15
CA SER A 147 -1.06 -17.23 2.82
C SER A 147 0.43 -17.51 2.67
N TYR A 148 1.10 -16.87 1.84
CA TYR A 148 2.42 -17.39 1.45
C TYR A 148 3.47 -16.30 1.24
N UNK A 149 3.78 -15.78 2.34
CA UNK A 149 4.53 -14.60 2.48
C UNK A 149 5.81 -14.48 1.71
N UNK A 150 6.69 -15.20 1.67
CA UNK A 150 7.94 -15.00 1.07
C UNK A 150 7.93 -15.31 -0.40
N UNK A 151 7.26 -16.19 -0.64
CA UNK A 151 7.18 -16.55 -2.00
C UNK A 151 6.18 -15.68 -2.73
N UNK A 152 5.52 -15.17 -2.03
CA UNK A 152 4.57 -14.34 -2.56
C UNK A 152 5.08 -13.12 -3.26
N UNK A 153 6.05 -12.75 -2.84
CA UNK A 153 6.63 -11.63 -3.46
C UNK A 153 7.08 -11.91 -4.87
N UNK A 154 7.52 -12.93 -5.01
CA UNK A 154 8.02 -13.35 -6.27
C UNK A 154 6.90 -13.87 -7.15
N UNK A 155 6.16 -14.27 -6.54
CA UNK A 155 5.10 -14.87 -7.21
C UNK A 155 3.95 -13.92 -7.55
N UNK A 156 3.93 -13.08 -7.02
CA UNK A 156 2.96 -12.11 -7.26
C UNK A 156 3.15 -11.35 -8.53
N UNK A 157 4.10 -11.33 -8.80
CA UNK A 157 4.41 -10.68 -10.04
C UNK A 157 3.94 -11.44 -11.28
N UNK A 158 4.03 -12.51 -11.16
CA UNK A 158 3.64 -13.31 -12.25
C UNK A 158 2.11 -13.38 -12.37
N UNK A 159 1.53 -13.21 -11.37
CA UNK A 159 0.14 -13.28 -11.36
C UNK A 159 -0.52 -12.05 -11.89
N UNK A 160 0.06 -11.16 -11.65
CA UNK A 160 -0.46 -9.92 -12.04
C UNK A 160 -0.24 -9.62 -13.49
N UNK A 161 0.62 -10.17 -13.79
CA UNK A 161 0.97 -9.98 -15.15
C UNK A 161 0.00 -10.59 -16.13
N UNK A 162 -0.47 -11.48 -15.77
CA UNK A 162 -1.38 -12.12 -16.63
C UNK A 162 -2.77 -11.48 -16.63
N UNK A 163 -3.00 -11.07 -15.76
CA UNK A 163 -4.22 -10.42 -15.67
C UNK A 163 -4.21 -9.10 -16.41
N UNK A 164 -3.27 -8.69 -16.35
CA UNK A 164 -3.12 -7.44 -16.99
C UNK A 164 -2.99 -7.55 -18.50
N UNK A 165 -2.48 -8.44 -18.78
CA UNK A 165 -2.32 -8.66 -20.18
C UNK A 165 -3.67 -8.92 -20.84
N UNK A 166 -4.28 -9.43 -20.19
CA UNK A 166 -5.53 -9.68 -20.61
C UNK A 166 -6.43 -8.49 -20.68
N UNK A 167 -6.15 -7.70 -20.00
CA UNK A 167 -6.87 -6.50 -20.04
C UNK A 167 -6.51 -5.65 -21.22
N UNK A 168 -5.50 -5.78 -21.43
CA UNK A 168 -5.03 -5.05 -22.54
C UNK A 168 -5.50 -5.59 -23.86
N UNK A 169 -5.49 -6.72 -23.86
CA UNK A 169 -5.90 -7.32 -25.07
C UNK A 169 -7.36 -7.07 -25.40
N UNK A 170 -7.99 -7.10 -24.59
CA UNK A 170 -9.35 -6.86 -24.86
C UNK A 170 -9.68 -5.41 -25.11
N UNK A 171 -8.97 -4.77 -24.53
CA UNK A 171 -9.17 -3.44 -24.66
C UNK A 171 -8.72 -2.90 -26.00
N UNK A 172 -7.89 -3.45 -26.26
CA UNK A 172 -7.41 -3.05 -27.51
C UNK A 172 -8.26 -3.41 -28.66
N GLN A 173 -8.86 -4.42 -28.69
CA GLN A 173 -9.77 -4.82 -29.80
C GLN A 173 -11.04 -3.97 -29.90
N LEU A 174 -11.39 -3.31 -28.90
CA LEU A 174 -12.70 -2.72 -28.70
C LEU A 174 -12.78 -1.20 -28.85
N LEU A 175 -11.66 -0.54 -29.01
CA LEU A 175 -11.61 0.89 -28.70
C LEU A 175 -11.00 1.75 -29.82
N ALA A 176 -11.30 1.45 -31.03
CA ALA A 176 -10.72 2.17 -32.19
C ALA A 176 -11.16 3.64 -32.32
N GLU A 177 -12.19 4.09 -31.60
CA GLU A 177 -12.80 5.40 -31.85
C GLU A 177 -13.16 6.25 -30.59
N ASP A 178 -12.83 5.80 -29.37
CA ASP A 178 -13.31 6.46 -28.14
C ASP A 178 -12.22 7.28 -27.42
N HIS A 179 -12.68 8.28 -26.67
CA HIS A 179 -11.83 9.17 -25.87
C HIS A 179 -12.17 9.03 -24.38
N PHE A 180 -11.14 8.96 -23.53
CA PHE A 180 -11.32 8.92 -22.07
C PHE A 180 -10.48 10.00 -21.41
N ASP A 181 -11.08 10.64 -20.42
CA ASP A 181 -10.45 11.74 -19.69
C ASP A 181 -9.49 11.24 -18.59
N LEU A 182 -9.63 9.98 -18.15
CA LEU A 182 -8.84 9.46 -17.04
C LEU A 182 -8.90 7.93 -16.97
N VAL A 183 -7.76 7.29 -16.63
CA VAL A 183 -7.70 5.86 -16.30
C VAL A 183 -7.19 5.70 -14.87
N MET A 184 -7.90 4.94 -14.05
CA MET A 184 -7.48 4.63 -12.68
C MET A 184 -7.04 3.17 -12.59
N ILE A 185 -5.84 2.95 -12.05
CA ILE A 185 -5.18 1.64 -12.03
C ILE A 185 -4.74 1.29 -10.61
N SER A 186 -5.08 0.08 -10.15
CA SER A 186 -4.51 -0.42 -8.89
C SER A 186 -3.02 -0.78 -9.07
N ILE A 187 -2.18 -0.28 -8.18
CA ILE A 187 -0.73 -0.44 -8.27
C ILE A 187 -0.28 -1.90 -8.14
N THR A 188 -0.94 -2.67 -7.30
CA THR A 188 -0.45 -4.00 -6.92
C THR A 188 -0.47 -4.96 -8.11
N PHE A 189 0.69 -5.10 -8.78
CA PHE A 189 0.93 -6.01 -9.91
C PHE A 189 0.02 -5.77 -11.12
N ASN A 190 -0.43 -4.55 -11.33
CA ASN A 190 -1.38 -4.24 -12.41
C ASN A 190 -0.77 -3.42 -13.57
N ALA A 191 0.48 -3.63 -13.89
CA ALA A 191 1.13 -2.97 -15.02
C ALA A 191 0.46 -3.30 -16.37
N GLY A 192 -0.29 -4.40 -16.45
CA GLY A 192 -1.09 -4.76 -17.63
C GLY A 192 -2.22 -3.80 -17.96
N SER A 193 -2.55 -2.86 -17.06
CA SER A 193 -3.59 -1.85 -17.33
C SER A 193 -3.02 -0.55 -17.91
N TYR A 194 -1.72 -0.33 -17.86
CA TYR A 194 -1.11 0.85 -18.50
C TYR A 194 -1.37 0.93 -20.01
N PRO A 195 -1.40 -0.19 -20.77
CA PRO A 195 -1.75 -0.13 -22.18
C PRO A 195 -3.10 0.49 -22.48
N LEU A 196 -4.08 0.34 -21.57
CA LEU A 196 -5.40 0.97 -21.74
C LEU A 196 -5.27 2.50 -21.70
N ALA A 197 -4.57 3.01 -20.70
CA ALA A 197 -4.33 4.46 -20.58
C ALA A 197 -3.58 5.01 -21.80
N TRP A 198 -2.59 4.27 -22.30
CA TRP A 198 -1.86 4.66 -23.51
C TRP A 198 -2.77 4.68 -24.73
N HIS A 199 -3.62 3.66 -24.89
CA HIS A 199 -4.56 3.57 -26.01
C HIS A 199 -5.52 4.78 -26.02
N PHE A 200 -6.06 5.13 -24.84
CA PHE A 200 -7.00 6.25 -24.71
C PHE A 200 -6.31 7.62 -24.63
N LYS A 201 -5.00 7.65 -24.52
CA LYS A 201 -4.21 8.87 -24.26
C LYS A 201 -4.68 9.59 -22.99
N ALA A 202 -5.09 8.81 -21.99
CA ALA A 202 -5.69 9.30 -20.75
C ALA A 202 -4.66 9.34 -19.62
N PRO A 203 -4.74 10.34 -18.73
CA PRO A 203 -3.92 10.35 -17.52
C PRO A 203 -4.28 9.18 -16.60
N ILE A 204 -3.36 8.82 -15.69
CA ILE A 204 -3.50 7.64 -14.83
C ILE A 204 -3.62 8.08 -13.37
N ILE A 205 -4.63 7.58 -12.66
CA ILE A 205 -4.63 7.54 -11.20
C ILE A 205 -4.45 6.09 -10.77
N MET A 206 -3.45 5.86 -9.92
CA MET A 206 -3.22 4.53 -9.35
C MET A 206 -3.86 4.43 -7.97
N LEU A 207 -4.40 3.26 -7.65
CA LEU A 207 -5.00 2.96 -6.35
C LEU A 207 -4.20 1.87 -5.65
N THR A 208 -3.79 2.11 -4.40
CA THR A 208 -3.19 1.08 -3.58
C THR A 208 -3.97 0.92 -2.26
N PRO A 209 -4.60 -0.23 -2.05
CA PRO A 209 -5.35 -0.49 -0.82
C PRO A 209 -4.46 -0.81 0.38
N ASN A 210 -3.18 -0.96 0.15
CA ASN A 210 -2.16 -1.19 1.18
C ASN A 210 -1.28 0.05 1.33
N ALA A 211 -0.28 -0.04 2.19
CA ALA A 211 0.83 0.93 2.19
C ALA A 211 1.59 0.86 0.85
N ILE A 212 2.31 1.93 0.55
CA ILE A 212 3.04 2.05 -0.72
C ILE A 212 4.09 0.94 -0.83
N PHE A 213 4.02 0.17 -1.91
CA PHE A 213 4.97 -0.91 -2.21
C PHE A 213 6.30 -0.34 -2.73
N PRO A 214 7.42 -1.06 -2.45
CA PRO A 214 8.71 -0.66 -3.02
C PRO A 214 8.67 -0.59 -4.55
N GLY A 215 9.29 0.45 -5.09
CA GLY A 215 9.32 0.73 -6.52
C GLY A 215 8.34 1.80 -6.97
N VAL A 216 7.21 1.95 -6.26
CA VAL A 216 6.18 2.95 -6.62
C VAL A 216 6.73 4.37 -6.51
N ILE A 217 7.42 4.67 -5.40
CA ILE A 217 8.02 6.00 -5.20
C ILE A 217 9.09 6.26 -6.27
N GLU A 218 9.88 5.23 -6.59
CA GLU A 218 10.93 5.31 -7.62
C GLU A 218 10.34 5.57 -9.02
N SER A 219 9.19 4.96 -9.35
CA SER A 219 8.53 5.20 -10.65
C SER A 219 8.00 6.64 -10.77
N LEU A 220 7.70 7.30 -9.65
CA LEU A 220 7.32 8.71 -9.60
C LEU A 220 8.53 9.67 -9.54
N GLY A 221 9.75 9.15 -9.53
CA GLY A 221 10.97 9.95 -9.47
C GLY A 221 11.48 10.22 -8.06
N GLY A 222 10.80 9.72 -7.04
CA GLY A 222 11.24 9.85 -5.64
C GLY A 222 12.27 8.80 -5.25
N GLU A 223 12.59 8.75 -3.97
CA GLU A 223 13.54 7.81 -3.41
C GLU A 223 12.93 6.96 -2.30
N GLU A 224 13.16 5.66 -2.36
CA GLU A 224 12.80 4.77 -1.25
C GLU A 224 13.72 5.04 -0.04
N GLU A 225 13.16 4.91 1.14
CA GLU A 225 13.85 5.22 2.41
C GLU A 225 14.07 3.96 3.26
N PRO A 226 14.82 2.95 2.76
CA PRO A 226 14.98 1.69 3.51
C PRO A 226 15.81 1.83 4.78
N SER A 227 16.40 2.99 5.04
CA SER A 227 17.11 3.28 6.29
C SER A 227 16.19 3.26 7.51
N HIS A 228 14.90 3.61 7.34
CA HIS A 228 13.93 3.69 8.43
C HIS A 228 12.52 3.24 8.05
N ILE A 229 12.23 3.01 6.77
CA ILE A 229 10.95 2.43 6.34
C ILE A 229 11.15 0.92 6.19
N PRO A 230 10.52 0.09 7.04
CA PRO A 230 10.69 -1.35 6.94
C PRO A 230 10.06 -1.93 5.68
N PHE A 231 10.71 -2.92 5.11
CA PHE A 231 10.17 -3.70 3.99
C PHE A 231 8.87 -4.40 4.44
N PHE A 232 7.85 -4.36 3.61
CA PHE A 232 6.48 -4.76 3.99
C PHE A 232 6.34 -6.21 4.47
N LEU A 233 7.27 -7.10 4.11
CA LEU A 233 7.29 -8.48 4.58
C LEU A 233 8.19 -8.68 5.80
N SER A 234 8.83 -7.62 6.30
CA SER A 234 9.76 -7.75 7.42
C SER A 234 9.04 -7.69 8.77
N ARG A 235 9.79 -8.06 9.83
CA ARG A 235 9.36 -7.90 11.23
C ARG A 235 10.00 -6.66 11.87
N PHE A 236 10.62 -5.81 11.06
CA PHE A 236 11.36 -4.65 11.58
C PHE A 236 10.41 -3.50 11.89
N THR A 237 10.85 -2.63 12.76
CA THR A 237 10.25 -1.31 12.98
C THR A 237 11.14 -0.25 12.34
N ASN A 238 10.76 1.01 12.45
CA ASN A 238 11.60 2.12 11.95
C ASN A 238 12.88 2.32 12.76
N LYS A 239 13.06 1.60 13.87
CA LYS A 239 14.27 1.61 14.70
C LYS A 239 15.12 0.37 14.40
N MET A 240 15.86 0.40 13.30
CA MET A 240 16.66 -0.73 12.83
C MET A 240 18.15 -0.56 13.17
N ASN A 241 18.77 -1.64 13.64
CA ASN A 241 20.24 -1.70 13.79
C ASN A 241 20.90 -1.86 12.40
N LEU A 242 22.22 -1.83 12.34
CA LEU A 242 22.95 -1.88 11.06
C LEU A 242 22.61 -3.12 10.22
N LEU A 243 22.58 -4.30 10.83
CA LEU A 243 22.28 -5.56 10.12
C LEU A 243 20.84 -5.53 9.57
N GLN A 244 19.90 -5.07 10.39
CA GLN A 244 18.49 -4.93 9.97
C GLN A 244 18.35 -3.93 8.80
N ARG A 245 19.03 -2.76 8.87
CA ARG A 245 19.01 -1.79 7.77
C ARG A 245 19.61 -2.37 6.49
N THR A 246 20.72 -3.11 6.60
CA THR A 246 21.33 -3.78 5.43
C THR A 246 20.37 -4.77 4.80
N THR A 247 19.80 -5.66 5.61
CA THR A 247 18.81 -6.65 5.13
C THR A 247 17.61 -5.97 4.50
N ASN A 248 17.10 -4.92 5.16
CA ASN A 248 15.95 -4.14 4.70
C ASN A 248 16.22 -3.49 3.35
N THR A 249 17.39 -2.86 3.20
CA THR A 249 17.80 -2.21 1.95
C THR A 249 17.89 -3.23 0.80
N LEU A 250 18.55 -4.36 1.07
CA LEU A 250 18.67 -5.42 0.07
C LEU A 250 17.28 -5.96 -0.36
N ALA A 251 16.41 -6.24 0.62
CA ALA A 251 15.06 -6.73 0.34
C ALA A 251 14.25 -5.73 -0.50
N THR A 252 14.30 -4.45 -0.13
CA THR A 252 13.58 -3.37 -0.84
C THR A 252 14.08 -3.24 -2.27
N LYS A 253 15.40 -3.15 -2.47
CA LYS A 253 16.00 -2.95 -3.81
C LYS A 253 15.82 -4.19 -4.70
N LEU A 254 15.97 -5.39 -4.15
CA LEU A 254 15.75 -6.63 -4.92
C LEU A 254 14.28 -6.76 -5.34
N PHE A 255 13.35 -6.39 -4.46
CA PHE A 255 11.93 -6.42 -4.78
C PHE A 255 11.59 -5.41 -5.89
N SER A 256 12.07 -4.16 -5.77
CA SER A 256 11.88 -3.13 -6.81
C SER A 256 12.44 -3.60 -8.15
N TYR A 257 13.65 -4.14 -8.15
CA TYR A 257 14.30 -4.65 -9.36
C TYR A 257 13.48 -5.79 -9.98
N PHE A 258 12.98 -6.71 -9.14
CA PHE A 258 12.17 -7.84 -9.61
C PHE A 258 10.87 -7.34 -10.29
N ILE A 259 10.18 -6.39 -9.67
CA ILE A 259 8.94 -5.81 -10.24
C ILE A 259 9.25 -5.17 -11.60
N HIS A 260 10.26 -4.34 -11.68
CA HIS A 260 10.59 -3.65 -12.94
C HIS A 260 11.07 -4.62 -14.03
N GLN A 261 11.98 -5.54 -13.72
CA GLN A 261 12.58 -6.39 -14.74
C GLN A 261 11.68 -7.54 -15.19
N PHE A 262 11.07 -8.25 -14.26
CA PHE A 262 10.27 -9.43 -14.60
C PHE A 262 8.82 -9.12 -14.88
N HIS A 263 8.19 -8.34 -14.02
CA HIS A 263 6.78 -8.06 -14.12
C HIS A 263 6.47 -7.22 -15.36
N HIS A 264 7.19 -6.12 -15.55
CA HIS A 264 6.96 -5.23 -16.70
C HIS A 264 7.31 -5.89 -18.02
N SER A 265 8.45 -6.58 -18.11
CA SER A 265 8.85 -7.25 -19.34
C SER A 265 7.87 -8.37 -19.75
N THR A 266 7.38 -9.12 -18.77
CA THR A 266 6.38 -10.18 -19.03
C THR A 266 5.08 -9.59 -19.55
N ILE A 267 4.57 -8.54 -18.88
CA ILE A 267 3.33 -7.88 -19.29
C ILE A 267 3.49 -7.25 -20.67
N HIS A 268 4.59 -6.55 -20.91
CA HIS A 268 4.87 -5.92 -22.20
C HIS A 268 4.83 -6.97 -23.33
N SER A 269 5.46 -8.12 -23.11
CA SER A 269 5.49 -9.21 -24.10
C SER A 269 4.08 -9.74 -24.41
N ILE A 270 3.28 -9.98 -23.37
CA ILE A 270 1.92 -10.50 -23.52
C ILE A 270 1.03 -9.50 -24.29
N VAL A 271 1.06 -8.24 -23.89
CA VAL A 271 0.22 -7.20 -24.50
C VAL A 271 0.65 -6.96 -25.97
N LYS A 272 1.95 -6.91 -26.21
CA LYS A 272 2.51 -6.73 -27.57
C LYS A 272 2.09 -7.87 -28.49
N GLU A 273 2.16 -9.10 -28.00
CA GLU A 273 1.81 -10.30 -28.79
C GLU A 273 0.32 -10.40 -29.07
N ARG A 274 -0.53 -10.08 -28.09
CA ARG A 274 -1.97 -10.38 -28.13
C ARG A 274 -2.86 -9.21 -28.53
N ALA A 275 -2.42 -7.96 -28.31
CA ALA A 275 -3.34 -6.82 -28.41
C ALA A 275 -2.75 -5.60 -29.10
N MET A 276 -1.56 -5.17 -28.70
CA MET A 276 -1.00 -3.88 -29.13
C MET A 276 0.46 -4.02 -29.60
N PRO A 277 0.70 -4.39 -30.87
CA PRO A 277 2.06 -4.65 -31.38
C PRO A 277 3.03 -3.47 -31.23
N ASN A 278 2.54 -2.23 -31.21
CA ASN A 278 3.34 -1.01 -31.18
C ASN A 278 3.40 -0.35 -29.79
N ILE A 279 3.02 -1.07 -28.72
CA ILE A 279 2.99 -0.52 -27.37
C ILE A 279 4.42 -0.16 -26.89
N PRO A 280 4.62 1.03 -26.30
CA PRO A 280 5.91 1.35 -25.66
C PRO A 280 6.18 0.46 -24.44
N PRO A 281 7.44 0.40 -23.97
CA PRO A 281 7.74 -0.28 -22.71
C PRO A 281 6.85 0.20 -21.56
N ILE A 282 6.50 -0.71 -20.64
CA ILE A 282 5.61 -0.39 -19.51
C ILE A 282 6.19 0.76 -18.67
N GLU A 283 7.51 0.80 -18.51
CA GLU A 283 8.21 1.86 -17.78
C GLU A 283 7.98 3.26 -18.38
N GLU A 284 7.74 3.34 -19.69
CA GLU A 284 7.39 4.61 -20.33
C GLU A 284 5.92 4.97 -20.07
N LEU A 285 5.06 3.96 -20.06
CA LEU A 285 3.63 4.16 -19.76
C LEU A 285 3.43 4.66 -18.33
N GLU A 286 4.25 4.18 -17.38
CA GLU A 286 4.21 4.64 -15.99
C GLU A 286 4.46 6.15 -15.87
N LYS A 287 5.15 6.75 -16.81
CA LYS A 287 5.40 8.20 -16.80
C LYS A 287 4.12 9.02 -16.96
N ASN A 288 3.01 8.41 -17.35
CA ASN A 288 1.72 9.09 -17.44
C ASN A 288 0.92 9.04 -16.12
N ILE A 289 1.49 8.47 -15.04
CA ILE A 289 0.83 8.46 -13.73
C ILE A 289 0.71 9.90 -13.23
N SER A 290 -0.52 10.33 -13.09
CA SER A 290 -0.86 11.65 -12.54
C SER A 290 -0.82 11.64 -11.02
N LEU A 291 -1.55 10.69 -10.40
CA LEU A 291 -1.64 10.57 -8.94
C LEU A 291 -1.62 9.11 -8.51
N VAL A 292 -1.27 8.91 -7.25
CA VAL A 292 -1.38 7.62 -6.56
C VAL A 292 -2.22 7.83 -5.30
N PHE A 293 -3.38 7.18 -5.22
CA PHE A 293 -4.18 7.13 -3.98
C PHE A 293 -3.71 5.95 -3.17
N THR A 294 -3.25 6.21 -1.95
CA THR A 294 -2.75 5.17 -1.06
C THR A 294 -3.60 5.10 0.21
N ASN A 295 -3.91 3.88 0.65
CA ASN A 295 -4.68 3.65 1.87
C ASN A 295 -3.80 3.80 3.12
N THR A 296 -2.99 4.89 3.15
CA THR A 296 -2.11 5.20 4.27
C THR A 296 -2.63 6.39 5.08
N HIS A 297 -2.28 6.40 6.36
CA HIS A 297 -2.53 7.49 7.29
C HIS A 297 -1.35 7.56 8.26
N PRO A 298 -0.87 8.75 8.65
CA PRO A 298 0.30 8.87 9.54
C PRO A 298 0.15 8.16 10.90
N VAL A 299 -1.07 7.98 11.37
CA VAL A 299 -1.38 7.25 12.61
C VAL A 299 -1.11 5.75 12.47
N VAL A 300 -1.29 5.18 11.26
CA VAL A 300 -1.20 3.73 11.04
C VAL A 300 0.13 3.33 10.41
N ASN A 301 0.66 4.18 9.54
CA ASN A 301 1.83 3.87 8.73
C ASN A 301 3.06 4.67 9.20
N TYR A 302 4.24 4.18 8.89
CA TYR A 302 5.48 4.89 9.19
C TYR A 302 5.57 6.16 8.34
N ALA A 303 5.87 7.29 9.00
CA ALA A 303 6.06 8.57 8.32
C ALA A 303 7.23 8.47 7.33
N ARG A 304 6.99 8.93 6.12
CA ARG A 304 7.96 8.85 5.02
C ARG A 304 7.82 10.07 4.10
N THR A 305 8.88 10.35 3.35
CA THR A 305 8.84 11.38 2.31
C THR A 305 8.08 10.84 1.10
N THR A 306 7.11 11.60 0.63
CA THR A 306 6.32 11.19 -0.54
C THR A 306 6.37 12.25 -1.64
N PRO A 307 6.48 11.83 -2.92
CA PRO A 307 6.25 12.75 -4.04
C PRO A 307 4.90 13.45 -3.95
N PRO A 308 4.78 14.69 -4.47
CA PRO A 308 3.49 15.42 -4.44
C PRO A 308 2.32 14.70 -5.13
N GLN A 309 2.63 13.73 -5.98
CA GLN A 309 1.62 12.93 -6.68
C GLN A 309 0.95 11.88 -5.78
N ILE A 310 1.45 11.66 -4.56
CA ILE A 310 0.88 10.68 -3.63
C ILE A 310 -0.15 11.36 -2.74
N VAL A 311 -1.38 10.87 -2.79
CA VAL A 311 -2.50 11.37 -2.00
C VAL A 311 -2.92 10.28 -1.02
N GLU A 312 -2.76 10.56 0.27
CA GLU A 312 -3.15 9.62 1.33
C GLU A 312 -4.66 9.69 1.56
N VAL A 313 -5.34 8.54 1.40
CA VAL A 313 -6.78 8.38 1.59
C VAL A 313 -7.07 7.28 2.62
N GLY A 314 -6.17 7.09 3.59
CA GLY A 314 -6.33 6.08 4.64
C GLY A 314 -7.61 6.29 5.43
N GLY A 315 -8.34 5.20 5.64
CA GLY A 315 -9.65 5.24 6.29
C GLY A 315 -10.81 5.53 5.35
N ILE A 316 -10.59 5.54 4.04
CA ILE A 316 -11.65 5.83 3.06
C ILE A 316 -12.86 4.88 3.21
N HIS A 317 -12.64 3.67 3.71
CA HIS A 317 -13.69 2.65 3.93
C HIS A 317 -14.32 2.74 5.32
N CYS A 318 -13.73 3.53 6.23
CA CYS A 318 -14.24 3.66 7.59
C CYS A 318 -15.51 4.52 7.61
N ARG A 319 -16.49 4.11 8.42
CA ARG A 319 -17.77 4.79 8.54
C ARG A 319 -18.31 4.67 9.96
N PRO A 320 -19.20 5.56 10.37
CA PRO A 320 -19.90 5.41 11.65
C PRO A 320 -20.67 4.07 11.71
N ALA A 321 -20.76 3.52 12.90
CA ALA A 321 -21.49 2.27 13.15
C ALA A 321 -22.98 2.44 12.82
N GLN A 322 -23.57 1.41 12.25
CA GLN A 322 -25.02 1.30 12.05
C GLN A 322 -25.60 0.42 13.13
N PRO A 323 -26.90 0.57 13.45
CA PRO A 323 -27.53 -0.29 14.44
C PRO A 323 -27.40 -1.77 14.12
N LEU A 324 -27.12 -2.56 15.13
CA LEU A 324 -27.02 -4.02 14.98
C LEU A 324 -28.42 -4.64 14.83
N SER A 325 -28.46 -5.88 14.31
CA SER A 325 -29.70 -6.66 14.34
C SER A 325 -30.08 -6.96 15.81
N GLN A 326 -31.36 -7.15 16.06
CA GLN A 326 -31.89 -7.37 17.41
C GLN A 326 -31.15 -8.52 18.15
N ASP A 327 -30.90 -9.63 17.45
CA ASP A 327 -30.23 -10.80 18.04
C ASP A 327 -28.79 -10.49 18.45
N LEU A 328 -28.06 -9.72 17.61
CA LEU A 328 -26.70 -9.30 17.94
C LEU A 328 -26.69 -8.28 19.08
N GLU A 329 -27.60 -7.31 19.05
CA GLU A 329 -27.76 -6.30 20.08
C GLU A 329 -27.98 -6.94 21.46
N GLU A 330 -28.91 -7.91 21.53
CA GLU A 330 -29.20 -8.66 22.76
C GLU A 330 -27.96 -9.43 23.25
N PHE A 331 -27.18 -10.00 22.33
CA PHE A 331 -25.97 -10.75 22.72
C PHE A 331 -24.87 -9.83 23.26
N VAL A 332 -24.64 -8.66 22.62
CA VAL A 332 -23.55 -7.74 23.00
C VAL A 332 -23.92 -6.84 24.18
N SER A 333 -25.19 -6.78 24.57
CA SER A 333 -25.67 -6.01 25.74
C SER A 333 -25.30 -6.72 27.03
N ASN A 334 -24.00 -6.72 27.34
CA ASN A 334 -23.40 -7.39 28.50
C ASN A 334 -22.65 -6.33 29.32
N PRO A 335 -22.84 -6.29 30.65
CA PRO A 335 -22.20 -5.26 31.49
C PRO A 335 -20.68 -5.29 31.48
N PHE A 336 -20.06 -6.43 31.10
CA PHE A 336 -18.59 -6.53 30.96
C PHE A 336 -18.13 -6.20 29.56
N GLY A 337 -19.05 -5.98 28.60
CA GLY A 337 -18.76 -5.75 27.20
C GLY A 337 -18.46 -7.04 26.44
N PHE A 338 -17.89 -6.88 25.23
CA PHE A 338 -17.56 -8.03 24.39
C PHE A 338 -16.23 -7.89 23.69
N VAL A 339 -15.70 -9.03 23.26
CA VAL A 339 -14.49 -9.18 22.44
C VAL A 339 -14.92 -9.59 21.04
N LEU A 340 -14.42 -8.90 20.03
CA LEU A 340 -14.62 -9.27 18.62
C LEU A 340 -13.43 -10.08 18.14
N PHE A 341 -13.65 -11.27 17.57
CA PHE A 341 -12.60 -12.10 16.99
C PHE A 341 -12.88 -12.34 15.50
N ALA A 342 -12.09 -11.66 14.63
CA ALA A 342 -12.20 -11.79 13.19
C ALA A 342 -10.83 -11.65 12.52
N VAL A 343 -10.42 -12.66 11.76
CA VAL A 343 -9.12 -12.68 11.08
C VAL A 343 -9.25 -12.39 9.57
N GLY A 344 -10.30 -11.66 9.21
CA GLY A 344 -10.56 -11.24 7.85
C GLY A 344 -11.18 -12.33 6.98
N SER A 345 -11.29 -12.04 5.70
CA SER A 345 -11.97 -12.93 4.74
C SER A 345 -11.05 -13.98 4.12
N MET A 346 -9.74 -13.82 4.28
CA MET A 346 -8.73 -14.62 3.59
C MET A 346 -8.28 -15.87 4.34
N LEU A 347 -8.26 -15.80 5.65
CA LEU A 347 -7.81 -16.93 6.45
C LEU A 347 -9.00 -17.88 6.68
N PRO A 348 -8.94 -19.09 6.11
CA PRO A 348 -10.05 -20.04 6.28
C PRO A 348 -9.96 -20.67 7.67
N MET A 349 -10.66 -20.06 8.64
CA MET A 349 -10.63 -20.48 10.05
C MET A 349 -11.13 -21.91 10.24
N GLU A 350 -11.92 -22.41 9.31
CA GLU A 350 -12.46 -23.77 9.31
C GLU A 350 -11.40 -24.87 9.15
N ILE A 351 -10.20 -24.52 8.66
CA ILE A 351 -9.09 -25.48 8.57
C ILE A 351 -8.02 -25.26 9.64
N MET A 352 -8.33 -24.43 10.65
CA MET A 352 -7.43 -24.25 11.80
C MET A 352 -7.26 -25.57 12.56
N PRO A 353 -6.03 -25.92 12.96
CA PRO A 353 -5.79 -27.12 13.77
C PRO A 353 -6.62 -27.14 15.06
N GLU A 354 -7.19 -28.28 15.39
CA GLU A 354 -8.10 -28.42 16.53
C GLU A 354 -7.48 -27.97 17.86
N HIS A 355 -6.18 -28.21 18.06
CA HIS A 355 -5.52 -27.78 19.31
C HIS A 355 -5.52 -26.24 19.47
N LEU A 356 -5.42 -25.50 18.34
CA LEU A 356 -5.53 -24.03 18.39
C LEU A 356 -6.97 -23.61 18.68
N ILE A 357 -7.94 -24.26 18.02
CA ILE A 357 -9.38 -24.00 18.28
C ILE A 357 -9.68 -24.18 19.76
N GLN A 358 -9.21 -25.28 20.35
CA GLN A 358 -9.42 -25.58 21.77
C GLN A 358 -8.75 -24.54 22.68
N SER A 359 -7.55 -24.04 22.29
CA SER A 359 -6.88 -22.96 23.04
C SER A 359 -7.76 -21.70 23.08
N PHE A 360 -8.39 -21.32 21.95
CA PHE A 360 -9.33 -20.20 21.90
C PHE A 360 -10.57 -20.45 22.77
N ILE A 361 -11.17 -21.64 22.64
CA ILE A 361 -12.38 -22.02 23.41
C ILE A 361 -12.09 -21.91 24.92
N HIS A 362 -10.97 -22.50 25.38
CA HIS A 362 -10.60 -22.49 26.80
C HIS A 362 -10.31 -21.05 27.28
N ALA A 363 -9.59 -20.26 26.50
CA ALA A 363 -9.30 -18.86 26.87
C ALA A 363 -10.61 -18.06 26.97
N PHE A 364 -11.48 -18.19 25.97
CA PHE A 364 -12.76 -17.45 25.93
C PHE A 364 -13.70 -17.85 27.07
N SER A 365 -13.70 -19.15 27.47
CA SER A 365 -14.57 -19.63 28.57
C SER A 365 -14.25 -18.97 29.91
N ARG A 366 -13.03 -18.42 30.07
CA ARG A 366 -12.60 -17.73 31.30
C ARG A 366 -13.02 -16.26 31.36
N LEU A 367 -13.54 -15.70 30.25
CA LEU A 367 -13.86 -14.28 30.18
C LEU A 367 -15.28 -14.00 30.66
N PRO A 368 -15.49 -12.94 31.48
CA PRO A 368 -16.84 -12.47 31.76
C PRO A 368 -17.48 -11.74 30.58
N GLN A 369 -16.66 -11.31 29.61
CA GLN A 369 -17.11 -10.69 28.38
C GLN A 369 -17.78 -11.71 27.46
N ARG A 370 -18.70 -11.24 26.64
CA ARG A 370 -19.16 -12.01 25.49
C ARG A 370 -18.06 -12.04 24.43
N VAL A 371 -18.08 -13.05 23.56
CA VAL A 371 -17.12 -13.14 22.42
C VAL A 371 -17.93 -13.37 21.15
N ILE A 372 -17.72 -12.52 20.15
CA ILE A 372 -18.25 -12.77 18.80
C ILE A 372 -17.11 -13.27 17.94
N TRP A 373 -17.25 -14.48 17.42
CA TRP A 373 -16.21 -15.18 16.65
C TRP A 373 -16.65 -15.33 15.20
N GLN A 374 -15.90 -14.76 14.26
CA GLN A 374 -16.13 -14.99 12.83
C GLN A 374 -15.74 -16.45 12.50
N TRP A 375 -16.75 -17.28 12.18
CA TRP A 375 -16.54 -18.70 11.96
C TRP A 375 -17.37 -19.19 10.77
N LYS A 376 -16.73 -19.60 9.67
CA LYS A 376 -17.39 -20.10 8.44
C LYS A 376 -17.48 -21.63 8.38
N GLY A 377 -16.84 -22.33 9.31
CA GLY A 377 -16.80 -23.79 9.34
C GLY A 377 -18.10 -24.43 9.80
N LYS A 378 -18.06 -25.73 10.00
CA LYS A 378 -19.18 -26.48 10.55
C LYS A 378 -19.59 -25.91 11.91
N ILE A 379 -20.89 -25.98 12.21
CA ILE A 379 -21.43 -25.52 13.51
C ILE A 379 -20.73 -26.30 14.63
N ARG A 380 -20.22 -25.57 15.60
CA ARG A 380 -19.56 -26.16 16.77
C ARG A 380 -20.53 -26.22 17.94
N THR A 381 -20.57 -27.37 18.60
CA THR A 381 -21.43 -27.62 19.76
C THR A 381 -20.67 -27.53 21.08
N ASP A 382 -19.36 -27.30 21.02
CA ASP A 382 -18.45 -27.23 22.18
C ASP A 382 -18.13 -25.79 22.58
N LEU A 383 -18.82 -24.79 22.03
CA LEU A 383 -18.57 -23.39 22.37
C LEU A 383 -19.16 -23.05 23.75
N PRO A 384 -18.44 -22.28 24.56
CA PRO A 384 -18.98 -21.78 25.84
C PRO A 384 -20.18 -20.84 25.62
N ALA A 385 -21.05 -20.73 26.62
CA ALA A 385 -22.28 -19.94 26.55
C ALA A 385 -22.03 -18.44 26.31
N ASN A 386 -20.83 -17.94 26.56
CA ASN A 386 -20.45 -16.56 26.28
C ASN A 386 -19.88 -16.34 24.87
N VAL A 387 -19.80 -17.38 24.02
CA VAL A 387 -19.24 -17.30 22.66
C VAL A 387 -20.34 -17.49 21.61
N LEU A 388 -20.44 -16.53 20.69
CA LEU A 388 -21.32 -16.60 19.53
C LEU A 388 -20.47 -16.69 18.25
N ALA A 389 -20.58 -17.80 17.53
CA ALA A 389 -19.86 -18.01 16.26
C ALA A 389 -20.80 -17.78 15.09
N ILE A 390 -20.44 -16.83 14.21
CA ILE A 390 -21.26 -16.51 13.01
C ILE A 390 -20.35 -16.37 11.78
N PRO A 391 -20.86 -16.77 10.60
CA PRO A 391 -20.01 -16.84 9.40
C PRO A 391 -19.64 -15.48 8.81
N TRP A 392 -20.45 -14.47 9.03
CA TRP A 392 -20.20 -13.12 8.54
C TRP A 392 -20.58 -12.09 9.61
N LEU A 393 -19.70 -11.08 9.79
CA LEU A 393 -19.86 -10.06 10.82
C LEU A 393 -20.07 -8.68 10.18
N PRO A 394 -20.96 -7.84 10.72
CA PRO A 394 -20.94 -6.41 10.44
C PRO A 394 -19.81 -5.76 11.24
N GLN A 395 -18.56 -5.92 10.79
CA GLN A 395 -17.35 -5.65 11.58
C GLN A 395 -17.30 -4.22 12.12
N GLN A 396 -17.55 -3.22 11.25
CA GLN A 396 -17.49 -1.82 11.69
C GLN A 396 -18.62 -1.46 12.66
N ASP A 397 -19.79 -2.09 12.51
CA ASP A 397 -20.93 -1.84 13.40
C ASP A 397 -20.66 -2.43 14.78
N LEU A 398 -20.02 -3.62 14.82
CA LEU A 398 -19.60 -4.24 16.08
C LEU A 398 -18.44 -3.45 16.73
N LEU A 399 -17.46 -3.00 15.94
CA LEU A 399 -16.35 -2.20 16.48
C LEU A 399 -16.85 -0.88 17.07
N GLY A 400 -17.82 -0.23 16.40
CA GLY A 400 -18.37 1.04 16.87
C GLY A 400 -19.43 0.93 17.95
N HIS A 401 -19.73 -0.29 18.40
CA HIS A 401 -20.69 -0.50 19.51
C HIS A 401 -20.02 -0.16 20.84
N GLU A 402 -20.71 0.60 21.71
CA GLU A 402 -20.19 1.11 22.99
C GLU A 402 -19.64 0.03 23.92
N ASN A 403 -20.07 -1.23 23.77
CA ASN A 403 -19.63 -2.35 24.60
C ASN A 403 -18.45 -3.14 23.98
N CYS A 404 -17.93 -2.75 22.81
CA CYS A 404 -16.76 -3.43 22.21
C CYS A 404 -15.50 -3.06 23.01
N ARG A 405 -14.82 -4.04 23.59
CA ARG A 405 -13.66 -3.81 24.45
C ARG A 405 -12.32 -4.21 23.83
N LEU A 406 -12.34 -5.14 22.89
CA LEU A 406 -11.11 -5.69 22.32
C LEU A 406 -11.42 -6.29 20.94
N PHE A 407 -10.51 -6.07 20.01
CA PHE A 407 -10.54 -6.68 18.69
C PHE A 407 -9.37 -7.63 18.50
N ILE A 408 -9.64 -8.93 18.36
CA ILE A 408 -8.64 -9.93 18.02
C ILE A 408 -8.67 -10.09 16.50
N THR A 409 -7.56 -9.78 15.83
CA THR A 409 -7.53 -9.71 14.37
C THR A 409 -6.16 -10.13 13.79
N HIS A 410 -6.16 -10.49 12.51
CA HIS A 410 -4.90 -10.80 11.79
C HIS A 410 -4.02 -9.57 11.54
N GLY A 411 -4.53 -8.35 11.76
CA GLY A 411 -3.75 -7.12 11.55
C GLY A 411 -3.71 -6.61 10.12
N GLY A 412 -4.70 -6.95 9.32
CA GLY A 412 -4.86 -6.34 7.99
C GLY A 412 -5.07 -4.83 8.12
N LEU A 413 -4.50 -4.05 7.18
CA LEU A 413 -4.47 -2.58 7.28
C LEU A 413 -5.87 -1.98 7.47
N ASN A 414 -6.86 -2.46 6.71
CA ASN A 414 -8.24 -1.97 6.83
C ASN A 414 -8.80 -2.22 8.25
N SER A 415 -8.57 -3.43 8.78
CA SER A 415 -9.08 -3.79 10.12
C SER A 415 -8.43 -2.95 11.22
N LEU A 416 -7.15 -2.61 11.08
CA LEU A 416 -6.48 -1.72 12.05
C LEU A 416 -7.03 -0.29 11.95
N GLN A 417 -7.29 0.20 10.74
CA GLN A 417 -7.91 1.51 10.54
C GLN A 417 -9.32 1.55 11.14
N GLU A 418 -10.11 0.49 10.95
CA GLU A 418 -11.44 0.36 11.57
C GLU A 418 -11.34 0.33 13.10
N ALA A 419 -10.37 -0.41 13.66
CA ALA A 419 -10.15 -0.46 15.11
C ALA A 419 -9.81 0.93 15.68
N ILE A 420 -8.94 1.69 15.00
CA ILE A 420 -8.57 3.05 15.40
C ILE A 420 -9.77 3.98 15.24
N TYR A 421 -10.50 3.88 14.11
CA TYR A 421 -11.68 4.69 13.83
C TYR A 421 -12.74 4.56 14.94
N HIS A 422 -12.87 3.36 15.53
CA HIS A 422 -13.86 3.04 16.56
C HIS A 422 -13.26 2.93 17.97
N GLU A 423 -12.01 3.33 18.18
CA GLU A 423 -11.36 3.39 19.51
C GLU A 423 -11.22 2.02 20.22
N VAL A 424 -10.99 0.90 19.48
CA VAL A 424 -10.94 -0.44 20.06
C VAL A 424 -9.51 -1.00 20.07
N PRO A 425 -8.91 -1.29 21.25
CA PRO A 425 -7.58 -1.92 21.34
C PRO A 425 -7.50 -3.26 20.60
N VAL A 426 -6.28 -3.64 20.19
CA VAL A 426 -6.09 -4.75 19.26
C VAL A 426 -5.18 -5.84 19.83
N LEU A 427 -5.61 -7.11 19.71
CA LEU A 427 -4.72 -8.27 19.79
C LEU A 427 -4.44 -8.75 18.36
N GLY A 428 -3.21 -8.56 17.89
CA GLY A 428 -2.81 -8.93 16.55
C GLY A 428 -2.30 -10.36 16.46
N LEU A 429 -2.86 -11.15 15.52
CA LEU A 429 -2.44 -12.51 15.21
C LEU A 429 -1.99 -12.55 13.74
N PRO A 430 -0.86 -11.90 13.38
CA PRO A 430 -0.48 -11.74 11.99
C PRO A 430 -0.13 -13.09 11.34
N PHE A 431 -0.69 -13.31 10.17
CA PHE A 431 -0.52 -14.53 9.42
C PHE A 431 0.55 -14.39 8.33
N GLY A 432 0.43 -13.33 7.52
CA GLY A 432 1.36 -13.11 6.41
C GLY A 432 1.25 -11.71 5.82
N THR A 433 1.88 -11.52 4.70
CA THR A 433 1.91 -10.26 3.94
C THR A 433 2.36 -9.04 4.80
N ASP A 434 1.66 -7.93 4.68
CA ASP A 434 1.92 -6.69 5.42
C ASP A 434 1.44 -6.74 6.89
N GLN A 435 0.71 -7.81 7.27
CA GLN A 435 0.08 -7.91 8.59
C GLN A 435 1.10 -7.80 9.74
N LYS A 436 2.27 -8.46 9.58
CA LYS A 436 3.34 -8.40 10.59
C LYS A 436 3.86 -6.98 10.78
N LEU A 437 4.07 -6.27 9.67
CA LEU A 437 4.51 -4.88 9.71
C LEU A 437 3.46 -4.00 10.40
N ASN A 438 2.20 -4.17 10.03
CA ASN A 438 1.08 -3.39 10.56
C ASN A 438 0.93 -3.61 12.07
N VAL A 439 0.93 -4.88 12.51
CA VAL A 439 0.80 -5.22 13.94
C VAL A 439 2.02 -4.75 14.73
N ASN A 440 3.24 -4.93 14.20
CA ASN A 440 4.46 -4.43 14.86
C ASN A 440 4.40 -2.91 15.05
N ARG A 441 3.87 -2.19 14.09
CA ARG A 441 3.65 -0.73 14.21
C ARG A 441 2.66 -0.45 15.34
N ALA A 442 1.52 -1.12 15.36
CA ALA A 442 0.47 -0.97 16.39
C ALA A 442 1.02 -1.24 17.81
N VAL A 443 1.84 -2.30 17.95
CA VAL A 443 2.50 -2.64 19.22
C VAL A 443 3.51 -1.55 19.62
N SER A 444 4.31 -1.08 18.66
CA SER A 444 5.29 -0.01 18.89
C SER A 444 4.61 1.30 19.33
N ASP A 445 3.41 1.55 18.84
CA ASP A 445 2.62 2.74 19.18
C ASP A 445 1.83 2.56 20.48
N GLY A 446 1.76 1.34 21.03
CA GLY A 446 1.25 1.07 22.37
C GLY A 446 -0.25 0.83 22.48
N TYR A 447 -0.97 0.59 21.37
CA TYR A 447 -2.40 0.30 21.41
C TYR A 447 -2.74 -1.16 21.06
N ALA A 448 -1.72 -2.01 20.91
CA ALA A 448 -1.91 -3.41 20.54
C ALA A 448 -0.90 -4.33 21.24
N LEU A 449 -1.26 -5.61 21.32
CA LEU A 449 -0.33 -6.70 21.59
C LEU A 449 -0.29 -7.63 20.37
N GLN A 450 0.75 -8.43 20.28
CA GLN A 450 0.91 -9.43 19.22
C GLN A 450 1.19 -10.81 19.83
N LEU A 451 0.54 -11.83 19.28
CA LEU A 451 0.92 -13.23 19.51
C LEU A 451 1.22 -13.88 18.15
N SER A 452 2.26 -14.71 18.17
CA SER A 452 2.55 -15.59 17.03
C SER A 452 1.65 -16.83 17.11
N TRP A 453 1.22 -17.36 15.97
CA TRP A 453 0.40 -18.59 15.91
C TRP A 453 1.11 -19.78 16.58
N THR A 454 2.45 -19.79 16.59
CA THR A 454 3.24 -20.82 17.25
C THR A 454 3.29 -20.69 18.78
N GLU A 455 2.88 -19.52 19.30
CA GLU A 455 2.89 -19.22 20.73
C GLU A 455 1.49 -19.36 21.36
N ILE A 456 0.45 -19.56 20.52
CA ILE A 456 -0.94 -19.63 20.98
C ILE A 456 -1.16 -20.91 21.79
N ASN A 457 -1.50 -20.73 23.04
CA ASN A 457 -2.07 -21.73 23.95
C ASN A 457 -3.03 -21.00 24.88
N GLU A 458 -3.74 -21.75 25.74
CA GLU A 458 -4.73 -21.19 26.65
C GLU A 458 -4.14 -20.09 27.53
N GLU A 459 -2.96 -20.32 28.12
CA GLU A 459 -2.33 -19.39 29.05
C GLU A 459 -1.87 -18.10 28.40
N THR A 460 -1.11 -18.19 27.27
CA THR A 460 -0.60 -17.01 26.57
C THR A 460 -1.73 -16.15 26.01
N LEU A 461 -2.77 -16.81 25.47
CA LEU A 461 -3.93 -16.12 24.91
C LEU A 461 -4.74 -15.42 25.99
N THR A 462 -5.04 -16.11 27.09
CA THR A 462 -5.78 -15.54 28.24
C THR A 462 -5.01 -14.35 28.80
N SER A 463 -3.70 -14.50 29.04
CA SER A 463 -2.86 -13.43 29.57
C SER A 463 -2.87 -12.19 28.67
N ALA A 464 -2.71 -12.35 27.35
CA ALA A 464 -2.72 -11.22 26.41
C ALA A 464 -4.10 -10.53 26.37
N ILE A 465 -5.19 -11.30 26.37
CA ILE A 465 -6.56 -10.75 26.39
C ILE A 465 -6.79 -9.96 27.68
N MET A 466 -6.43 -10.53 28.83
CA MET A 466 -6.63 -9.89 30.14
C MET A 466 -5.79 -8.60 30.26
N ASP A 467 -4.55 -8.61 29.77
CA ASP A 467 -3.73 -7.38 29.78
C ASP A 467 -4.40 -6.28 28.94
N LEU A 468 -4.84 -6.59 27.72
CA LEU A 468 -5.51 -5.61 26.84
C LEU A 468 -6.84 -5.10 27.43
N LEU A 469 -7.60 -5.95 28.13
CA LEU A 469 -8.89 -5.58 28.70
C LEU A 469 -8.78 -4.71 29.97
N TYR A 470 -7.74 -4.93 30.79
CA TYR A 470 -7.66 -4.32 32.13
C TYR A 470 -6.52 -3.32 32.29
N ASN A 471 -5.53 -3.31 31.41
CA ASN A 471 -4.45 -2.32 31.42
C ASN A 471 -4.88 -1.10 30.61
N LYS A 472 -5.24 -0.04 31.30
CA LYS A 472 -5.79 1.19 30.71
C LYS A 472 -4.86 1.88 29.70
N ASN A 473 -3.55 1.61 29.76
CA ASN A 473 -2.60 2.23 28.83
C ASN A 473 -2.99 1.98 27.37
N TYR A 474 -3.49 0.77 27.04
CA TYR A 474 -3.90 0.43 25.69
C TYR A 474 -5.10 1.25 25.22
N SER A 475 -6.13 1.35 26.06
CA SER A 475 -7.34 2.11 25.72
C SER A 475 -7.07 3.63 25.66
N GLU A 476 -6.26 4.15 26.58
CA GLU A 476 -5.87 5.57 26.59
C GLU A 476 -5.03 5.91 25.33
N THR A 477 -4.11 5.03 24.97
CA THR A 477 -3.32 5.19 23.73
C THR A 477 -4.23 5.10 22.51
N MET A 478 -5.14 4.12 22.48
CA MET A 478 -6.07 3.94 21.34
C MET A 478 -6.96 5.18 21.18
N ARG A 479 -7.46 5.76 22.28
CA ARG A 479 -8.25 7.01 22.23
C ARG A 479 -7.45 8.13 21.59
N ARG A 480 -6.18 8.29 21.96
CA ARG A 480 -5.30 9.30 21.34
C ARG A 480 -5.13 9.03 19.84
N GLN A 481 -4.93 7.77 19.43
CA GLN A 481 -4.80 7.42 18.01
C GLN A 481 -6.10 7.71 17.26
N HIS A 482 -7.25 7.44 17.88
CA HIS A 482 -8.58 7.74 17.34
C HIS A 482 -8.74 9.26 17.10
N GLU A 483 -8.39 10.09 18.10
CA GLU A 483 -8.45 11.56 17.98
C GLU A 483 -7.59 12.04 16.80
N LEU A 484 -6.34 11.57 16.71
CA LEU A 484 -5.42 11.93 15.62
C LEU A 484 -5.91 11.43 14.26
N PHE A 485 -6.58 10.29 14.20
CA PHE A 485 -7.07 9.71 12.96
C PHE A 485 -8.25 10.50 12.40
N HIS A 486 -9.08 11.07 13.27
CA HIS A 486 -10.25 11.86 12.89
C HIS A 486 -9.93 13.33 12.62
N ASP A 487 -8.80 13.85 13.13
CA ASP A 487 -8.43 15.27 12.99
C ASP A 487 -7.86 15.52 11.59
N GLN A 488 -8.74 15.62 10.60
CA GLN A 488 -8.40 15.81 9.19
C GLN A 488 -9.19 16.98 8.60
N VAL A 489 -8.53 17.76 7.75
CA VAL A 489 -9.15 18.92 7.05
C VAL A 489 -10.28 18.48 6.11
N GLN A 490 -10.13 17.31 5.50
CA GLN A 490 -11.11 16.70 4.58
C GLN A 490 -11.22 15.22 4.90
N THR A 491 -12.39 14.66 4.74
CA THR A 491 -12.55 13.21 4.83
C THR A 491 -11.76 12.54 3.69
N PRO A 492 -11.30 11.30 3.88
CA PRO A 492 -10.59 10.59 2.80
C PRO A 492 -11.41 10.48 1.51
N VAL A 493 -12.73 10.35 1.60
CA VAL A 493 -13.63 10.28 0.42
C VAL A 493 -13.64 11.64 -0.30
N GLU A 494 -13.84 12.74 0.43
CA GLU A 494 -13.83 14.09 -0.16
C GLU A 494 -12.50 14.36 -0.86
N ARG A 495 -11.40 13.99 -0.22
CA ARG A 495 -10.05 14.15 -0.78
C ARG A 495 -9.88 13.34 -2.07
N ALA A 496 -10.29 12.08 -2.07
CA ALA A 496 -10.20 11.20 -3.25
C ALA A 496 -11.04 11.74 -4.41
N VAL A 497 -12.26 12.16 -4.14
CA VAL A 497 -13.16 12.73 -5.16
C VAL A 497 -12.60 14.04 -5.72
N TYR A 498 -12.16 14.95 -4.86
CA TYR A 498 -11.55 16.22 -5.28
C TYR A 498 -10.41 16.00 -6.27
N TRP A 499 -9.48 15.10 -5.90
CA TRP A 499 -8.30 14.84 -6.74
C TRP A 499 -8.66 14.06 -8.02
N THR A 500 -9.68 13.21 -7.99
CA THR A 500 -10.20 12.52 -9.19
C THR A 500 -10.72 13.57 -10.18
N GLU A 501 -11.60 14.44 -9.72
CA GLU A 501 -12.16 15.52 -10.55
C GLU A 501 -11.07 16.49 -11.01
N PHE A 502 -10.07 16.76 -10.16
CA PHE A 502 -8.93 17.63 -10.50
C PHE A 502 -8.18 17.08 -11.72
N VAL A 503 -7.83 15.79 -11.69
CA VAL A 503 -7.10 15.15 -12.80
C VAL A 503 -7.93 15.21 -14.09
N MET A 504 -9.24 14.98 -14.01
CA MET A 504 -10.12 15.07 -15.18
C MET A 504 -10.19 16.52 -15.73
N ARG A 505 -10.37 17.52 -14.85
CA ARG A 505 -10.47 18.93 -15.25
C ARG A 505 -9.23 19.44 -15.98
N TYR A 506 -8.05 18.97 -15.58
CA TYR A 506 -6.77 19.48 -16.09
C TYR A 506 -6.03 18.49 -16.99
N ASN A 507 -6.67 17.35 -17.28
CA ASN A 507 -6.10 16.27 -18.10
C ASN A 507 -4.71 15.85 -17.57
N GLY A 508 -4.61 15.63 -16.23
CA GLY A 508 -3.38 15.20 -15.59
C GLY A 508 -2.83 16.17 -14.55
N THR A 509 -1.61 15.90 -14.10
CA THR A 509 -0.94 16.66 -13.03
C THR A 509 0.55 16.85 -13.33
N GLU A 510 0.89 17.29 -14.53
CA GLU A 510 2.31 17.47 -14.96
C GLU A 510 3.10 18.35 -13.98
N HIS A 511 2.46 19.37 -13.42
CA HIS A 511 3.07 20.30 -12.48
C HIS A 511 3.45 19.67 -11.12
N LEU A 512 2.93 18.48 -10.82
CA LEU A 512 3.28 17.73 -9.60
C LEU A 512 4.38 16.70 -9.85
N GLN A 513 4.76 16.48 -11.10
CA GLN A 513 5.75 15.44 -11.44
C GLN A 513 7.16 15.88 -11.08
N LEU A 514 7.90 15.00 -10.42
CA LEU A 514 9.29 15.25 -10.08
C LEU A 514 10.16 15.14 -11.35
N ALA A 515 10.99 16.15 -11.59
CA ALA A 515 11.93 16.15 -12.72
C ALA A 515 12.90 14.96 -12.69
N SER A 516 13.20 14.46 -11.49
CA SER A 516 14.06 13.30 -11.25
C SER A 516 13.55 12.01 -11.88
N ARG A 517 12.24 11.91 -12.22
CA ARG A 517 11.72 10.71 -12.88
C ARG A 517 12.32 10.49 -14.28
N ASN A 518 12.84 11.56 -14.89
CA ASN A 518 13.48 11.51 -16.21
C ASN A 518 15.00 11.24 -16.13
N LEU A 519 15.55 11.16 -14.91
CA LEU A 519 16.97 10.87 -14.69
C LEU A 519 17.19 9.36 -14.57
N ALA A 520 18.34 8.90 -15.06
CA ALA A 520 18.77 7.52 -14.85
C ALA A 520 19.01 7.26 -13.35
N PRO A 521 18.86 6.02 -12.85
CA PRO A 521 19.02 5.73 -11.42
C PRO A 521 20.35 6.22 -10.83
N TYR A 522 21.47 6.12 -11.59
CA TYR A 522 22.77 6.58 -11.10
C TYR A 522 22.83 8.12 -10.97
N GLN A 523 22.09 8.84 -11.82
CA GLN A 523 21.99 10.31 -11.74
C GLN A 523 21.13 10.74 -10.54
N ARG A 524 20.00 10.05 -10.32
CA ARG A 524 19.17 10.30 -9.12
C ARG A 524 19.97 10.11 -7.84
N ALA A 525 20.79 9.06 -7.81
CA ALA A 525 21.67 8.76 -6.67
C ALA A 525 22.95 9.62 -6.63
N LEU A 526 23.12 10.56 -7.58
CA LEU A 526 24.28 11.46 -7.69
C LEU A 526 25.62 10.71 -7.78
N ILE A 527 25.62 9.46 -8.24
CA ILE A 527 26.83 8.64 -8.36
C ILE A 527 27.84 9.31 -9.30
N ASP A 528 27.39 9.85 -10.41
CA ASP A 528 28.19 10.63 -11.36
C ASP A 528 28.84 11.86 -10.68
N VAL A 529 28.06 12.59 -9.89
CA VAL A 529 28.55 13.77 -9.16
C VAL A 529 29.60 13.37 -8.10
N TYR A 530 29.27 12.35 -7.27
CA TYR A 530 30.23 11.87 -6.25
C TYR A 530 31.51 11.33 -6.90
N LEU A 531 31.42 10.66 -8.05
CA LEU A 531 32.59 10.19 -8.78
C LEU A 531 33.47 11.36 -9.21
N VAL A 532 32.87 12.42 -9.79
CA VAL A 532 33.60 13.63 -10.17
C VAL A 532 34.27 14.28 -8.95
N LEU A 533 33.54 14.41 -7.83
CA LEU A 533 34.08 15.01 -6.60
C LEU A 533 35.25 14.19 -6.02
N ILE A 534 35.11 12.85 -6.01
CA ILE A 534 36.17 11.94 -5.55
C ILE A 534 37.42 12.09 -6.46
N LEU A 535 37.21 12.10 -7.77
CA LEU A 535 38.33 12.28 -8.72
C LEU A 535 38.96 13.64 -8.56
N ALA A 536 38.18 14.70 -8.39
CA ALA A 536 38.69 16.05 -8.18
C ALA A 536 39.52 16.17 -6.87
N ALA A 537 39.11 15.47 -5.81
CA ALA A 537 39.83 15.46 -4.53
C ALA A 537 41.08 14.57 -4.59
N THR A 538 41.01 13.43 -5.25
CA THR A 538 42.09 12.44 -5.26
C THR A 538 43.18 12.76 -6.30
N PHE A 539 42.80 13.35 -7.44
CA PHE A 539 43.74 13.64 -8.55
C PHE A 539 44.90 14.52 -8.12
N PRO A 540 44.70 15.67 -7.41
CA PRO A 540 45.81 16.47 -6.93
C PRO A 540 46.70 15.71 -5.95
N LEU A 541 46.13 14.88 -5.06
CA LEU A 541 46.90 14.08 -4.10
C LEU A 541 47.76 13.04 -4.83
N VAL A 542 47.21 12.36 -5.80
CA VAL A 542 47.96 11.41 -6.61
C VAL A 542 49.06 12.10 -7.41
N LEU A 543 48.74 13.25 -8.01
CA LEU A 543 49.73 14.05 -8.76
C LEU A 543 50.87 14.51 -7.85
N THR A 544 50.53 15.04 -6.69
CA THR A 544 51.53 15.46 -5.67
C THR A 544 52.40 14.27 -5.25
N PHE A 545 51.79 13.13 -4.96
CA PHE A 545 52.53 11.91 -4.63
C PHE A 545 53.50 11.50 -5.73
N PHE A 546 53.09 11.51 -7.00
CA PHE A 546 53.97 11.18 -8.11
C PHE A 546 55.08 12.22 -8.31
N CYS A 547 54.78 13.51 -8.13
CA CYS A 547 55.77 14.57 -8.20
C CYS A 547 56.81 14.40 -7.10
N LEU A 548 56.38 14.21 -5.85
CA LEU A 548 57.29 13.98 -4.73
C LEU A 548 58.13 12.72 -4.96
N ARG A 549 57.50 11.62 -5.36
CA ARG A 549 58.22 10.37 -5.68
C ARG A 549 59.24 10.54 -6.77
N ARG A 550 58.96 11.36 -7.81
CA ARG A 550 59.91 11.67 -8.89
C ARG A 550 61.04 12.55 -8.37
N CYS A 551 60.76 13.53 -7.51
CA CYS A 551 61.77 14.38 -6.88
C CYS A 551 62.72 13.55 -5.97
N PHE A 552 62.17 12.63 -5.17
CA PHE A 552 62.97 11.76 -4.30
C PHE A 552 63.79 10.71 -5.06
N ARG A 553 63.39 10.33 -6.24
CA ARG A 553 64.14 9.36 -7.09
C ARG A 553 65.29 9.98 -7.86
N ARG A 554 65.31 11.33 -8.05
CA ARG A 554 66.47 12.04 -8.59
C ARG A 554 67.47 12.27 -7.46
N LYS A 555 68.74 11.88 -7.65
CA LYS A 555 69.84 12.14 -6.68
C LYS A 555 69.83 13.62 -6.26
N PRO A 556 70.08 13.93 -5.01
CA PRO A 556 69.92 15.28 -4.52
C PRO A 556 70.89 16.25 -5.18
N SER A 557 70.37 17.06 -6.03
CA SER A 557 71.08 18.29 -6.45
C SER A 557 70.48 19.43 -5.61
N UNK A 558 71.17 20.23 -5.19
CA UNK A 558 70.86 21.36 -4.39
C UNK A 558 69.51 22.01 -4.55
N UNK A 559 68.99 21.84 -5.49
CA UNK A 559 67.65 22.15 -5.71
C UNK A 559 66.69 21.34 -4.91
N UNK A 560 67.06 20.38 -4.55
CA UNK A 560 66.26 19.57 -3.70
C UNK A 560 66.12 20.11 -2.32
N UNK A 561 67.08 20.70 -2.00
CA UNK A 561 67.01 21.30 -0.75
C UNK A 561 66.10 22.51 -0.71
N UNK A 562 66.11 23.15 -1.66
CA UNK A 562 65.25 24.26 -1.78
C UNK A 562 63.79 23.86 -1.92
N UNK A 563 63.62 22.85 -2.50
CA UNK A 563 62.33 22.34 -2.58
C UNK A 563 61.81 21.76 -1.28
N UNK A 564 62.64 21.34 -0.67
CA UNK A 564 62.32 20.85 0.60
C UNK A 564 62.05 21.98 1.56
N UNK A 565 62.72 22.87 1.41
CA UNK A 565 62.48 24.03 2.20
C UNK A 565 61.19 24.72 1.85
N UNK A 566 60.93 24.73 0.74
CA UNK A 566 59.69 25.23 0.33
C UNK A 566 58.55 24.35 0.75
N UNK A 567 58.75 23.21 0.77
CA UNK A 567 57.77 22.32 1.29
C UNK A 567 57.59 22.44 2.77
N UNK A 568 58.53 22.69 3.26
CA UNK A 568 58.49 22.92 4.63
C UNK A 568 57.87 24.26 4.98
N UNK A 569 58.12 25.06 4.24
CA UNK A 569 57.51 26.32 4.40
C UNK A 569 56.02 26.28 4.07
N UNK A 570 55.73 25.52 3.28
CA UNK A 570 54.37 25.33 3.03
C UNK A 570 53.68 24.57 4.10
N UNK A 571 54.30 23.81 4.58
CA UNK A 571 53.78 23.10 5.70
C UNK A 571 53.65 24.01 6.90
N UNK A 572 54.45 24.71 6.93
CA UNK A 572 54.37 25.63 7.99
C UNK A 572 53.26 26.65 7.77
N UNK A 573 53.14 26.87 6.75
CA UNK A 573 52.13 27.75 6.48
C UNK A 573 50.79 27.16 6.68
N UNK A 574 50.77 26.02 6.48
CA UNK A 574 49.57 25.33 6.74
C UNK A 574 49.28 25.18 8.21
N SER A 575 49.99 25.09 9.10
CA SER A 575 49.86 25.08 10.56
C SER A 575 49.43 26.45 11.11
N ASP A 576 49.91 27.47 10.59
CA ASP A 576 49.51 28.82 11.02
C ASP A 576 48.10 29.19 10.57
N LEU A 577 47.68 28.75 9.43
CA LEU A 577 46.28 28.92 9.00
C LEU A 577 45.29 28.12 9.86
N GLY A 578 45.73 26.99 10.40
CA GLY A 578 44.90 26.18 11.31
C GLY A 578 44.70 26.86 12.69
N SER A 579 45.55 27.77 13.10
CA SER A 579 45.41 28.48 14.37
C SER A 579 44.48 29.71 14.31
N HIS A 580 44.02 30.10 13.13
CA HIS A 580 43.12 31.26 12.94
C HIS A 580 41.70 30.92 12.49
N PHE A 581 41.32 29.67 12.47
CA PHE A 581 39.90 29.33 12.31
C PHE A 581 39.22 29.41 13.68
N PRO A 582 38.25 30.32 13.86
CA PRO A 582 37.51 30.36 15.13
C PRO A 582 36.70 29.07 15.28
N THR A 583 36.80 28.45 16.44
CA THR A 583 36.12 27.21 16.83
C THR A 583 34.63 27.42 17.12
N SER A 584 34.06 28.54 16.69
CA SER A 584 32.61 28.77 16.80
C SER A 584 32.10 29.33 15.47
N LEU A 585 31.34 28.51 14.77
CA LEU A 585 30.47 28.98 13.71
C LEU A 585 29.25 29.61 14.40
N ASP A 586 29.37 30.85 14.83
CA ASP A 586 28.22 31.62 15.23
C ASP A 586 27.48 32.04 13.94
N ILE A 587 26.54 31.22 13.53
CA ILE A 587 25.57 31.61 12.50
C ILE A 587 24.71 32.72 13.12
N PHE A 588 24.96 33.95 12.70
CA PHE A 588 24.08 35.08 13.02
C PHE A 588 22.69 34.83 12.47
N LEU A 589 21.78 34.32 13.31
CA LEU A 589 20.37 34.44 13.06
C LEU A 589 19.87 35.75 13.71
N PRO A 590 19.19 36.63 12.99
CA PRO A 590 18.66 37.84 13.60
C PRO A 590 17.65 37.50 14.70
N GLN A 591 17.86 38.02 15.86
CA GLN A 591 16.99 37.83 17.05
C GLN A 591 15.70 38.66 17.01
N GLU A 592 15.10 38.87 15.85
CA GLU A 592 13.85 39.67 15.75
C GLU A 592 12.66 38.91 15.15
N MET A 593 12.31 37.73 15.71
CA MET A 593 11.04 37.11 15.33
C MET A 593 10.40 36.24 16.42
N PHE A 594 10.56 36.66 17.70
CA PHE A 594 9.75 36.05 18.77
C PHE A 594 9.37 37.14 19.82
N SER A 595 8.55 38.10 19.39
CA SER A 595 7.74 38.90 20.32
C SER A 595 6.48 39.35 19.60
N THR A 596 5.47 38.55 19.73
CA THR A 596 4.02 38.76 19.91
C THR A 596 3.31 37.46 19.66
#